data_3b01475e25f259e348e40035178aef74
#
_entry.id   3b01475e25f259e348e40035178aef74
#
_cell.length_a   1.000
_cell.length_b   1.000
_cell.length_c   1.000
_cell.angle_alpha   90.00
_cell.angle_beta   90.00
_cell.angle_gamma   90.00
#
_symmetry.space_group_name_H-M   'P 1'
#
loop_
_entity.id
_entity.type
_entity.pdbx_description
1 polymer ?
#
loop_
_entity_poly.entity_id
_entity_poly.type
_entity_poly.pdbx_seq_one_letter_code
_entity_poly.pdbx_strand_id
1 'polypeptide(L)'
;MKVMTPHYYKDFRCIAGACTDTCCAGWDVDVDKNSYKYYKTVKGAFGKRLKSVMVPSQDGECTFTLKEGGRCPFLNDDNLCDLYIELGEDKLCETCAEFPRFINDYGNIREIGIAPSCKTAGELMFSYKDELTFDTAEDNSLTPEPNDIDAYTYMQLRQARIVAFGIISDRDISIFERLMLYLDYAKRIQKHLDAERDELIAGVAKRFCGADYREELLDRLKSRDEKLHGKRLIKGLRHFFDDFKGMEVINPDWNIHVARVRQFLDGLADDSGLAAVMKTYHAGSEAFAHEYEQLAMYYVYRYMLDAVNDYDILLKAKNAVIGILAVDIMAAANQASGCMPDFTMRVDIAHLYSRQFEHSYYNYEVYREYFGMKRCYSYKFLMDALVSLN
;
A
#
# COMPACT_ATOMS: atom_id res chain seq x y z
N MET A 1 -12.15 14.72 18.14
CA MET A 1 -11.52 14.81 16.78
C MET A 1 -12.54 14.43 15.73
N LYS A 2 -12.36 14.89 14.51
CA LYS A 2 -13.11 14.44 13.34
C LYS A 2 -12.43 13.19 12.77
N VAL A 3 -13.14 12.07 12.74
CA VAL A 3 -12.61 10.78 12.23
C VAL A 3 -13.17 10.53 10.83
N MET A 4 -12.31 10.20 9.88
CA MET A 4 -12.66 9.86 8.50
C MET A 4 -12.24 8.44 8.18
N THR A 5 -13.14 7.64 7.59
CA THR A 5 -12.89 6.25 7.21
C THR A 5 -13.44 5.93 5.83
N PRO A 6 -12.84 5.02 5.05
CA PRO A 6 -13.47 4.48 3.85
C PRO A 6 -14.83 3.83 4.21
N HIS A 7 -15.81 3.98 3.33
CA HIS A 7 -17.18 3.52 3.63
C HIS A 7 -17.28 2.03 4.02
N TYR A 8 -16.44 1.17 3.40
CA TYR A 8 -16.39 -0.26 3.70
C TYR A 8 -15.71 -0.59 5.04
N TYR A 9 -15.03 0.37 5.69
CA TYR A 9 -14.28 0.14 6.93
C TYR A 9 -15.14 -0.47 8.05
N LYS A 10 -16.39 -0.03 8.19
CA LYS A 10 -17.35 -0.50 9.20
C LYS A 10 -17.70 -1.98 9.09
N ASP A 11 -17.49 -2.57 7.91
CA ASP A 11 -17.82 -3.96 7.62
C ASP A 11 -16.64 -4.90 7.92
N PHE A 12 -15.45 -4.35 8.19
CA PHE A 12 -14.29 -5.16 8.53
C PHE A 12 -14.46 -5.90 9.85
N ARG A 13 -14.22 -7.21 9.80
CA ARG A 13 -14.16 -8.09 10.98
C ARG A 13 -13.03 -9.08 10.79
N CYS A 14 -12.19 -9.24 11.83
CA CYS A 14 -11.17 -10.29 11.83
C CYS A 14 -11.83 -11.67 11.89
N ILE A 15 -11.41 -12.58 11.02
CA ILE A 15 -11.92 -13.96 10.95
C ILE A 15 -11.11 -14.95 11.82
N ALA A 16 -10.17 -14.45 12.61
CA ALA A 16 -9.39 -15.19 13.60
C ALA A 16 -8.79 -16.49 13.03
N GLY A 17 -9.08 -17.65 13.67
CA GLY A 17 -8.55 -18.94 13.27
C GLY A 17 -8.95 -19.43 11.87
N ALA A 18 -9.95 -18.83 11.24
CA ALA A 18 -10.32 -19.13 9.85
C ALA A 18 -9.39 -18.45 8.81
N CYS A 19 -8.49 -17.55 9.26
CA CYS A 19 -7.58 -16.85 8.39
C CYS A 19 -6.51 -17.80 7.82
N THR A 20 -6.35 -17.81 6.49
CA THR A 20 -5.36 -18.66 5.80
C THR A 20 -3.96 -18.10 5.84
N ASP A 21 -3.80 -16.81 6.13
CA ASP A 21 -2.50 -16.14 6.31
C ASP A 21 -2.55 -15.24 7.55
N THR A 22 -2.21 -15.84 8.70
CA THR A 22 -2.30 -15.17 10.00
C THR A 22 -1.34 -13.98 10.11
N CYS A 23 -1.84 -12.86 10.66
CA CYS A 23 -1.01 -11.70 11.02
C CYS A 23 -0.12 -11.96 12.25
N CYS A 24 -0.26 -13.08 12.94
CA CYS A 24 0.56 -13.48 14.08
C CYS A 24 1.81 -14.28 13.67
N ALA A 25 2.29 -14.10 12.43
CA ALA A 25 3.50 -14.73 11.94
C ALA A 25 4.18 -13.87 10.87
N GLY A 26 5.51 -13.96 10.78
CA GLY A 26 6.32 -13.37 9.73
C GLY A 26 6.95 -12.02 10.07
N TRP A 27 6.60 -11.38 11.19
CA TRP A 27 7.22 -10.13 11.67
C TRP A 27 7.27 -10.06 13.19
N ASP A 28 8.08 -9.18 13.72
CA ASP A 28 8.17 -8.90 15.14
C ASP A 28 6.91 -8.21 15.66
N VAL A 29 6.52 -8.53 16.89
CA VAL A 29 5.39 -7.90 17.56
C VAL A 29 5.93 -6.97 18.62
N ASP A 30 5.87 -5.67 18.33
CA ASP A 30 6.21 -4.63 19.26
C ASP A 30 5.08 -4.43 20.27
N VAL A 31 5.46 -4.32 21.52
CA VAL A 31 4.55 -4.14 22.65
C VAL A 31 4.80 -2.76 23.26
N ASP A 32 3.82 -1.89 23.16
CA ASP A 32 3.86 -0.54 23.67
C ASP A 32 4.12 -0.48 25.19
N LYS A 33 4.57 0.68 25.68
CA LYS A 33 4.94 0.88 27.09
C LYS A 33 3.83 0.56 28.09
N ASN A 34 2.58 0.85 27.74
CA ASN A 34 1.44 0.65 28.63
C ASN A 34 1.11 -0.85 28.73
N SER A 35 1.03 -1.51 27.58
CA SER A 35 0.83 -2.96 27.50
C SER A 35 1.98 -3.71 28.19
N TYR A 36 3.23 -3.31 27.99
CA TYR A 36 4.37 -3.91 28.67
C TYR A 36 4.29 -3.79 30.18
N LYS A 37 3.93 -2.60 30.71
CA LYS A 37 3.72 -2.39 32.14
C LYS A 37 2.61 -3.30 32.66
N TYR A 38 1.48 -3.38 31.95
CA TYR A 38 0.36 -4.23 32.34
C TYR A 38 0.76 -5.71 32.31
N TYR A 39 1.41 -6.20 31.27
CA TYR A 39 1.81 -7.61 31.13
C TYR A 39 2.74 -8.07 32.26
N LYS A 40 3.58 -7.19 32.76
CA LYS A 40 4.41 -7.47 33.96
C LYS A 40 3.59 -7.72 35.23
N THR A 41 2.38 -7.21 35.35
CA THR A 41 1.50 -7.40 36.51
C THR A 41 0.71 -8.71 36.46
N VAL A 42 0.58 -9.32 35.28
CA VAL A 42 -0.19 -10.56 35.09
C VAL A 42 0.45 -11.68 35.91
N LYS A 43 -0.40 -12.41 36.65
CA LYS A 43 -0.01 -13.51 37.56
C LYS A 43 -0.36 -14.87 36.99
N GLY A 44 0.01 -15.93 37.71
CA GLY A 44 -0.30 -17.31 37.32
C GLY A 44 0.62 -17.87 36.23
N ALA A 45 0.20 -18.99 35.64
CA ALA A 45 0.96 -19.69 34.61
C ALA A 45 1.11 -18.85 33.34
N PHE A 46 0.03 -18.19 32.90
CA PHE A 46 0.02 -17.32 31.75
C PHE A 46 0.92 -16.10 31.95
N GLY A 47 0.91 -15.46 33.12
CA GLY A 47 1.81 -14.36 33.43
C GLY A 47 3.29 -14.74 33.46
N LYS A 48 3.62 -15.98 33.81
CA LYS A 48 5.00 -16.51 33.69
C LYS A 48 5.39 -16.68 32.23
N ARG A 49 4.49 -17.25 31.40
CA ARG A 49 4.70 -17.40 29.95
C ARG A 49 4.89 -16.04 29.28
N LEU A 50 4.06 -15.05 29.59
CA LEU A 50 4.21 -13.66 29.09
C LEU A 50 5.62 -13.14 29.36
N LYS A 51 6.06 -13.19 30.62
CA LYS A 51 7.37 -12.65 31.03
C LYS A 51 8.55 -13.39 30.38
N SER A 52 8.41 -14.67 30.05
CA SER A 52 9.49 -15.47 29.45
C SER A 52 9.75 -15.15 27.97
N VAL A 53 8.81 -14.48 27.29
CA VAL A 53 8.93 -14.16 25.85
C VAL A 53 9.05 -12.66 25.56
N MET A 54 8.95 -11.80 26.59
CA MET A 54 9.13 -10.37 26.44
C MET A 54 10.62 -9.99 26.50
N VAL A 55 11.14 -9.38 25.44
CA VAL A 55 12.49 -8.83 25.37
C VAL A 55 12.39 -7.31 25.46
N PRO A 56 12.81 -6.70 26.59
CA PRO A 56 12.70 -5.26 26.78
C PRO A 56 13.66 -4.50 25.86
N SER A 57 13.21 -3.38 25.32
CA SER A 57 14.02 -2.39 24.63
C SER A 57 14.48 -1.26 25.58
N GLN A 58 15.40 -0.40 25.11
CA GLN A 58 15.98 0.68 25.93
C GLN A 58 14.98 1.82 26.20
N ASP A 59 14.00 2.01 25.35
CA ASP A 59 12.97 3.07 25.41
C ASP A 59 11.77 2.72 26.31
N GLY A 60 11.77 1.51 26.88
CA GLY A 60 10.74 1.03 27.82
C GLY A 60 9.58 0.30 27.15
N GLU A 61 9.73 -0.06 25.90
CA GLU A 61 8.90 -0.98 25.13
C GLU A 61 9.45 -2.40 25.21
N CYS A 62 8.85 -3.35 24.56
CA CYS A 62 9.40 -4.69 24.41
C CYS A 62 8.90 -5.34 23.12
N THR A 63 9.61 -6.38 22.68
CA THR A 63 9.21 -7.24 21.57
C THR A 63 8.95 -8.64 22.06
N PHE A 64 8.08 -9.40 21.42
CA PHE A 64 7.92 -10.82 21.71
C PHE A 64 8.97 -11.66 20.98
N THR A 65 9.65 -12.58 21.73
CA THR A 65 10.47 -13.61 21.07
C THR A 65 9.59 -14.55 20.28
N LEU A 66 9.77 -14.58 18.97
CA LEU A 66 9.00 -15.46 18.09
C LEU A 66 9.40 -16.93 18.26
N LYS A 67 8.45 -17.83 17.95
CA LYS A 67 8.70 -19.26 17.81
C LYS A 67 9.35 -19.56 16.44
N GLU A 68 9.77 -20.80 16.25
CA GLU A 68 10.24 -21.30 14.95
C GLU A 68 9.23 -20.99 13.84
N GLY A 69 9.73 -20.57 12.67
CA GLY A 69 8.89 -20.12 11.56
C GLY A 69 8.31 -18.71 11.72
N GLY A 70 8.88 -17.89 12.64
CA GLY A 70 8.44 -16.50 12.84
C GLY A 70 7.05 -16.36 13.48
N ARG A 71 6.55 -17.41 14.16
CA ARG A 71 5.20 -17.41 14.77
C ARG A 71 5.21 -16.71 16.12
N CYS A 72 4.20 -15.88 16.36
CA CYS A 72 3.97 -15.27 17.67
C CYS A 72 3.90 -16.35 18.77
N PRO A 73 4.53 -16.12 19.96
CA PRO A 73 4.52 -17.09 21.06
C PRO A 73 3.10 -17.38 21.61
N PHE A 74 2.15 -16.50 21.33
CA PHE A 74 0.75 -16.64 21.77
C PHE A 74 -0.19 -17.18 20.68
N LEU A 75 0.28 -17.44 19.47
CA LEU A 75 -0.48 -18.14 18.46
C LEU A 75 -0.48 -19.63 18.79
N ASN A 76 -1.66 -20.20 19.07
CA ASN A 76 -1.84 -21.62 19.40
C ASN A 76 -2.00 -22.49 18.15
N ASP A 77 -2.22 -23.79 18.35
CA ASP A 77 -2.34 -24.76 17.26
C ASP A 77 -3.65 -24.63 16.47
N ASP A 78 -4.68 -24.00 17.04
CA ASP A 78 -5.94 -23.66 16.37
C ASP A 78 -5.88 -22.32 15.63
N ASN A 79 -4.69 -21.73 15.51
CA ASN A 79 -4.46 -20.39 14.97
C ASN A 79 -5.24 -19.27 15.70
N LEU A 80 -5.49 -19.46 17.00
CA LEU A 80 -6.10 -18.45 17.86
C LEU A 80 -5.06 -17.82 18.77
N CYS A 81 -5.34 -16.58 19.22
CA CYS A 81 -4.45 -15.83 20.09
C CYS A 81 -4.72 -16.16 21.57
N ASP A 82 -3.78 -16.84 22.23
CA ASP A 82 -3.89 -17.13 23.68
C ASP A 82 -3.93 -15.84 24.52
N LEU A 83 -3.27 -14.76 24.09
CA LEU A 83 -3.32 -13.49 24.78
C LEU A 83 -4.73 -12.90 24.78
N TYR A 84 -5.41 -12.98 23.62
CA TYR A 84 -6.81 -12.58 23.50
C TYR A 84 -7.73 -13.47 24.36
N ILE A 85 -7.52 -14.80 24.35
CA ILE A 85 -8.32 -15.78 25.11
C ILE A 85 -8.17 -15.55 26.61
N GLU A 86 -6.96 -15.33 27.11
CA GLU A 86 -6.66 -15.26 28.54
C GLU A 86 -6.91 -13.88 29.16
N LEU A 87 -6.73 -12.79 28.36
CA LEU A 87 -6.79 -11.42 28.90
C LEU A 87 -7.93 -10.58 28.31
N GLY A 88 -8.47 -10.96 27.16
CA GLY A 88 -9.48 -10.20 26.43
C GLY A 88 -8.91 -9.24 25.39
N GLU A 89 -9.79 -8.75 24.51
CA GLU A 89 -9.46 -7.87 23.39
C GLU A 89 -8.86 -6.54 23.85
N ASP A 90 -9.40 -5.96 24.92
CA ASP A 90 -8.99 -4.68 25.50
C ASP A 90 -7.59 -4.72 26.17
N LYS A 91 -6.95 -5.88 26.20
CA LYS A 91 -5.58 -6.07 26.71
C LYS A 91 -4.57 -6.46 25.65
N LEU A 92 -4.95 -6.43 24.38
CA LEU A 92 -3.99 -6.55 23.29
C LEU A 92 -3.07 -5.31 23.28
N CYS A 93 -1.80 -5.49 22.91
CA CYS A 93 -0.92 -4.34 22.65
C CYS A 93 -1.38 -3.60 21.38
N GLU A 94 -0.97 -2.34 21.24
CA GLU A 94 -1.38 -1.46 20.15
C GLU A 94 -1.17 -2.13 18.78
N THR A 95 0.01 -2.71 18.53
CA THR A 95 0.30 -3.44 17.28
C THR A 95 -0.75 -4.51 16.96
N CYS A 96 -1.16 -5.30 17.95
CA CYS A 96 -2.14 -6.37 17.75
C CYS A 96 -3.59 -5.86 17.67
N ALA A 97 -3.91 -4.80 18.41
CA ALA A 97 -5.26 -4.22 18.43
C ALA A 97 -5.55 -3.42 17.15
N GLU A 98 -4.55 -2.73 16.63
CA GLU A 98 -4.72 -1.86 15.47
C GLU A 98 -4.63 -2.60 14.13
N PHE A 99 -3.80 -3.66 14.03
CA PHE A 99 -3.68 -4.37 12.75
C PHE A 99 -5.06 -4.86 12.23
N PRO A 100 -5.39 -4.67 10.96
CA PRO A 100 -4.62 -4.08 9.87
C PRO A 100 -4.89 -2.57 9.64
N ARG A 101 -5.26 -1.85 10.68
CA ARG A 101 -5.58 -0.43 10.58
C ARG A 101 -4.32 0.39 10.43
N PHE A 102 -4.41 1.44 9.65
CA PHE A 102 -3.48 2.56 9.70
C PHE A 102 -4.22 3.79 10.22
N ILE A 103 -3.53 4.63 10.95
CA ILE A 103 -4.05 5.84 11.56
C ILE A 103 -3.12 6.99 11.18
N ASN A 104 -3.68 8.03 10.59
CA ASN A 104 -2.97 9.26 10.25
C ASN A 104 -3.64 10.44 10.95
N ASP A 105 -2.90 11.18 11.76
CA ASP A 105 -3.39 12.33 12.53
C ASP A 105 -2.91 13.64 11.91
N TYR A 106 -3.85 14.51 11.59
CA TYR A 106 -3.62 15.85 11.03
C TYR A 106 -4.35 16.91 11.89
N GLY A 107 -3.75 17.28 13.01
CA GLY A 107 -4.36 18.18 13.98
C GLY A 107 -5.64 17.56 14.58
N ASN A 108 -6.81 18.15 14.32
CA ASN A 108 -8.07 17.64 14.83
C ASN A 108 -8.79 16.65 13.89
N ILE A 109 -8.11 16.21 12.83
CA ILE A 109 -8.62 15.21 11.88
C ILE A 109 -7.80 13.94 12.02
N ARG A 110 -8.49 12.82 12.23
CA ARG A 110 -7.91 11.47 12.22
C ARG A 110 -8.45 10.70 11.01
N GLU A 111 -7.57 10.18 10.21
CA GLU A 111 -7.91 9.29 9.11
C GLU A 111 -7.56 7.85 9.46
N ILE A 112 -8.53 6.95 9.35
CA ILE A 112 -8.35 5.53 9.64
C ILE A 112 -8.74 4.73 8.40
N GLY A 113 -7.91 3.77 8.03
CA GLY A 113 -8.22 2.81 6.99
C GLY A 113 -7.73 1.41 7.35
N ILE A 114 -7.91 0.46 6.45
CA ILE A 114 -7.42 -0.92 6.58
C ILE A 114 -6.51 -1.26 5.40
N ALA A 115 -5.43 -1.95 5.70
CA ALA A 115 -4.41 -2.30 4.71
C ALA A 115 -4.68 -3.68 4.09
N PRO A 116 -4.45 -3.86 2.78
CA PRO A 116 -4.57 -5.16 2.12
C PRO A 116 -3.50 -6.18 2.59
N SER A 117 -2.56 -5.78 3.43
CA SER A 117 -1.69 -6.69 4.18
C SER A 117 -2.41 -7.65 5.13
N CYS A 118 -3.69 -7.42 5.39
CA CYS A 118 -4.64 -8.39 5.91
C CYS A 118 -5.49 -8.92 4.75
N LYS A 119 -5.48 -10.23 4.54
CA LYS A 119 -6.23 -10.88 3.45
C LYS A 119 -7.72 -10.52 3.49
N THR A 120 -8.35 -10.58 4.67
CA THR A 120 -9.77 -10.21 4.84
C THR A 120 -10.03 -8.73 4.52
N ALA A 121 -9.10 -7.83 4.82
CA ALA A 121 -9.21 -6.43 4.43
C ALA A 121 -9.07 -6.26 2.91
N GLY A 122 -8.17 -7.01 2.27
CA GLY A 122 -8.03 -7.05 0.82
C GLY A 122 -9.29 -7.59 0.13
N GLU A 123 -9.87 -8.69 0.65
CA GLU A 123 -11.14 -9.25 0.15
C GLU A 123 -12.29 -8.22 0.25
N LEU A 124 -12.40 -7.52 1.37
CA LEU A 124 -13.41 -6.49 1.57
C LEU A 124 -13.21 -5.32 0.59
N MET A 125 -11.96 -4.84 0.45
CA MET A 125 -11.60 -3.76 -0.48
C MET A 125 -11.94 -4.14 -1.93
N PHE A 126 -11.54 -5.30 -2.40
CA PHE A 126 -11.74 -5.75 -3.78
C PHE A 126 -13.19 -6.14 -4.08
N SER A 127 -13.96 -6.51 -3.05
CA SER A 127 -15.41 -6.75 -3.21
C SER A 127 -16.23 -5.47 -3.37
N TYR A 128 -15.66 -4.31 -3.03
CA TYR A 128 -16.34 -3.01 -3.10
C TYR A 128 -16.28 -2.46 -4.54
N LYS A 129 -17.39 -2.57 -5.27
CA LYS A 129 -17.47 -2.23 -6.71
C LYS A 129 -17.85 -0.78 -7.00
N ASP A 130 -18.43 -0.11 -6.02
CA ASP A 130 -18.85 1.27 -6.17
C ASP A 130 -17.66 2.23 -6.06
N GLU A 131 -17.87 3.48 -6.46
CA GLU A 131 -16.89 4.54 -6.23
C GLU A 131 -16.65 4.71 -4.73
N LEU A 132 -15.36 4.76 -4.33
CA LEU A 132 -15.01 4.85 -2.92
C LEU A 132 -15.45 6.19 -2.34
N THR A 133 -16.26 6.13 -1.28
CA THR A 133 -16.66 7.26 -0.47
C THR A 133 -16.09 7.16 0.94
N PHE A 134 -16.11 8.28 1.67
CA PHE A 134 -15.56 8.35 3.02
C PHE A 134 -16.65 8.78 3.99
N ASP A 135 -16.83 7.98 5.03
CA ASP A 135 -17.68 8.34 6.17
C ASP A 135 -16.90 9.27 7.12
N THR A 136 -17.61 10.20 7.74
CA THR A 136 -17.01 11.12 8.70
C THR A 136 -17.87 11.19 9.96
N ALA A 137 -17.25 11.03 11.12
CA ALA A 137 -17.88 11.13 12.43
C ALA A 137 -17.08 12.01 13.38
N GLU A 138 -17.71 12.57 14.40
CA GLU A 138 -17.00 13.22 15.50
C GLU A 138 -16.78 12.22 16.65
N ASP A 139 -15.55 12.12 17.13
CA ASP A 139 -15.21 11.37 18.32
C ASP A 139 -14.64 12.29 19.40
N ASN A 140 -15.46 12.55 20.41
CA ASN A 140 -15.13 13.44 21.52
C ASN A 140 -14.24 12.75 22.59
N SER A 141 -14.02 11.46 22.49
CA SER A 141 -13.09 10.71 23.36
C SER A 141 -11.64 10.90 22.95
N LEU A 142 -11.39 11.26 21.67
CA LEU A 142 -10.05 11.49 21.14
C LEU A 142 -9.60 12.93 21.35
N THR A 143 -8.36 13.09 21.81
CA THR A 143 -7.70 14.39 21.97
C THR A 143 -6.63 14.52 20.88
N PRO A 144 -6.58 15.65 20.14
CA PRO A 144 -5.51 15.88 19.20
C PRO A 144 -4.15 15.92 19.89
N GLU A 145 -3.17 15.20 19.37
CA GLU A 145 -1.80 15.36 19.80
C GLU A 145 -1.15 16.56 19.10
N PRO A 146 -0.30 17.34 19.80
CA PRO A 146 0.48 18.38 19.14
C PRO A 146 1.35 17.77 18.02
N ASN A 147 1.31 18.37 16.85
CA ASN A 147 2.20 18.03 15.74
C ASN A 147 2.77 19.31 15.12
N ASP A 148 3.89 19.18 14.41
CA ASP A 148 4.59 20.29 13.77
C ASP A 148 4.14 20.48 12.31
N ILE A 149 2.96 19.98 11.93
CA ILE A 149 2.44 20.06 10.56
C ILE A 149 2.15 21.53 10.23
N ASP A 150 2.72 22.00 9.12
CA ASP A 150 2.35 23.31 8.57
C ASP A 150 0.90 23.29 8.07
N ALA A 151 0.06 24.07 8.73
CA ALA A 151 -1.37 24.09 8.45
C ALA A 151 -1.71 24.59 7.05
N TYR A 152 -0.89 25.48 6.48
CA TYR A 152 -1.13 26.00 5.14
C TYR A 152 -0.82 24.95 4.09
N THR A 153 0.34 24.31 4.14
CA THR A 153 0.74 23.20 3.27
C THR A 153 -0.26 22.04 3.38
N TYR A 154 -0.69 21.70 4.60
CA TYR A 154 -1.72 20.69 4.80
C TYR A 154 -3.02 21.03 4.06
N MET A 155 -3.52 22.27 4.17
CA MET A 155 -4.74 22.70 3.48
C MET A 155 -4.58 22.61 1.96
N GLN A 156 -3.43 23.00 1.40
CA GLN A 156 -3.16 22.92 -0.04
C GLN A 156 -3.12 21.45 -0.50
N LEU A 157 -2.40 20.59 0.20
CA LEU A 157 -2.29 19.16 -0.14
C LEU A 157 -3.61 18.42 0.06
N ARG A 158 -4.40 18.77 1.07
CA ARG A 158 -5.73 18.20 1.28
C ARG A 158 -6.68 18.52 0.11
N GLN A 159 -6.66 19.77 -0.39
CA GLN A 159 -7.43 20.15 -1.58
C GLN A 159 -6.90 19.43 -2.84
N ALA A 160 -5.59 19.31 -2.96
CA ALA A 160 -4.97 18.58 -4.05
C ALA A 160 -5.37 17.08 -4.04
N ARG A 161 -5.51 16.44 -2.86
CA ARG A 161 -5.93 15.04 -2.75
C ARG A 161 -7.36 14.81 -3.22
N ILE A 162 -8.26 15.78 -3.05
CA ILE A 162 -9.64 15.68 -3.61
C ILE A 162 -9.57 15.53 -5.13
N VAL A 163 -8.69 16.28 -5.79
CA VAL A 163 -8.49 16.17 -7.24
C VAL A 163 -7.84 14.83 -7.60
N ALA A 164 -6.89 14.36 -6.80
CA ALA A 164 -6.29 13.05 -7.01
C ALA A 164 -7.32 11.91 -6.90
N PHE A 165 -8.25 11.97 -5.94
CA PHE A 165 -9.37 11.03 -5.89
C PHE A 165 -10.21 11.08 -7.16
N GLY A 166 -10.59 12.27 -7.65
CA GLY A 166 -11.33 12.43 -8.89
C GLY A 166 -10.57 11.95 -10.14
N ILE A 167 -9.24 11.98 -10.15
CA ILE A 167 -8.43 11.39 -11.23
C ILE A 167 -8.49 9.87 -11.16
N ILE A 168 -8.35 9.28 -9.98
CA ILE A 168 -8.32 7.81 -9.80
C ILE A 168 -9.71 7.20 -10.00
N SER A 169 -10.79 7.89 -9.67
CA SER A 169 -12.18 7.40 -9.87
C SER A 169 -12.76 7.66 -11.27
N ASP A 170 -12.01 8.27 -12.18
CA ASP A 170 -12.45 8.56 -13.56
C ASP A 170 -12.55 7.28 -14.41
N ARG A 171 -13.69 6.62 -14.37
CA ARG A 171 -13.93 5.33 -15.06
C ARG A 171 -14.09 5.41 -16.58
N ASP A 172 -14.07 6.62 -17.15
CA ASP A 172 -14.11 6.82 -18.59
C ASP A 172 -12.76 6.50 -19.27
N ILE A 173 -11.68 6.42 -18.48
CA ILE A 173 -10.33 6.09 -18.93
C ILE A 173 -9.75 4.91 -18.14
N SER A 174 -8.77 4.21 -18.73
CA SER A 174 -8.12 3.04 -18.09
C SER A 174 -7.44 3.39 -16.78
N ILE A 175 -7.24 2.40 -15.90
CA ILE A 175 -6.50 2.63 -14.63
C ILE A 175 -5.07 3.12 -14.92
N PHE A 176 -4.43 2.68 -15.99
CA PHE A 176 -3.10 3.13 -16.37
C PHE A 176 -3.08 4.60 -16.79
N GLU A 177 -4.09 5.06 -17.52
CA GLU A 177 -4.26 6.47 -17.87
C GLU A 177 -4.50 7.34 -16.64
N ARG A 178 -5.31 6.86 -15.69
CA ARG A 178 -5.50 7.53 -14.39
C ARG A 178 -4.19 7.66 -13.62
N LEU A 179 -3.39 6.59 -13.60
CA LEU A 179 -2.07 6.60 -12.94
C LEU A 179 -1.06 7.50 -13.66
N MET A 180 -1.10 7.59 -15.01
CA MET A 180 -0.29 8.56 -15.76
C MET A 180 -0.63 10.00 -15.34
N LEU A 181 -1.91 10.33 -15.28
CA LEU A 181 -2.39 11.65 -14.84
C LEU A 181 -1.98 11.93 -13.39
N TYR A 182 -2.20 10.97 -12.50
CA TYR A 182 -1.85 11.10 -11.08
C TYR A 182 -0.36 11.31 -10.86
N LEU A 183 0.49 10.55 -11.55
CA LEU A 183 1.95 10.68 -11.46
C LEU A 183 2.45 12.02 -12.01
N ASP A 184 1.88 12.53 -13.13
CA ASP A 184 2.23 13.85 -13.66
C ASP A 184 1.68 14.97 -12.76
N TYR A 185 0.50 14.79 -12.19
CA TYR A 185 -0.09 15.70 -11.21
C TYR A 185 0.81 15.88 -9.99
N ALA A 186 1.21 14.77 -9.37
CA ALA A 186 2.11 14.79 -8.21
C ALA A 186 3.47 15.42 -8.55
N LYS A 187 4.04 15.13 -9.73
CA LYS A 187 5.29 15.76 -10.17
C LYS A 187 5.18 17.27 -10.29
N ARG A 188 4.02 17.78 -10.74
CA ARG A 188 3.83 19.24 -10.86
C ARG A 188 3.66 19.89 -9.49
N ILE A 189 3.00 19.23 -8.55
CA ILE A 189 2.90 19.70 -7.16
C ILE A 189 4.28 19.69 -6.52
N GLN A 190 5.05 18.59 -6.69
CA GLN A 190 6.41 18.47 -6.15
C GLN A 190 7.29 19.66 -6.53
N LYS A 191 7.22 20.09 -7.78
CA LYS A 191 7.99 21.26 -8.24
C LYS A 191 7.68 22.53 -7.44
N HIS A 192 6.46 22.68 -6.94
CA HIS A 192 6.08 23.84 -6.13
C HIS A 192 6.49 23.66 -4.68
N LEU A 193 6.38 22.46 -4.11
CA LEU A 193 6.92 22.14 -2.79
C LEU A 193 8.43 22.35 -2.74
N ASP A 194 9.19 21.85 -3.74
CA ASP A 194 10.65 22.03 -3.85
C ASP A 194 11.08 23.52 -3.93
N ALA A 195 10.18 24.36 -4.42
CA ALA A 195 10.40 25.80 -4.55
C ALA A 195 9.83 26.63 -3.41
N GLU A 196 9.28 25.98 -2.37
CA GLU A 196 8.58 26.61 -1.24
C GLU A 196 7.47 27.58 -1.71
N ARG A 197 6.68 27.14 -2.73
CA ARG A 197 5.63 27.94 -3.37
C ARG A 197 4.28 27.21 -3.33
N ASP A 198 3.87 26.85 -2.14
CA ASP A 198 2.67 26.03 -1.88
C ASP A 198 1.39 26.71 -2.36
N GLU A 199 1.36 28.05 -2.41
CA GLU A 199 0.25 28.83 -2.93
C GLU A 199 -0.09 28.53 -4.40
N LEU A 200 0.85 27.94 -5.15
CA LEU A 200 0.66 27.57 -6.56
C LEU A 200 0.05 26.17 -6.74
N ILE A 201 -0.02 25.36 -5.69
CA ILE A 201 -0.60 24.00 -5.73
C ILE A 201 -2.07 24.05 -6.16
N ALA A 202 -2.84 25.01 -5.65
CA ALA A 202 -4.25 25.21 -6.05
C ALA A 202 -4.40 25.45 -7.56
N GLY A 203 -3.44 26.16 -8.19
CA GLY A 203 -3.43 26.39 -9.63
C GLY A 203 -3.20 25.11 -10.43
N VAL A 204 -2.34 24.18 -9.93
CA VAL A 204 -2.16 22.86 -10.52
C VAL A 204 -3.43 22.04 -10.39
N ALA A 205 -4.01 21.98 -9.19
CA ALA A 205 -5.27 21.28 -8.92
C ALA A 205 -6.41 21.73 -9.84
N LYS A 206 -6.59 23.05 -9.99
CA LYS A 206 -7.61 23.62 -10.87
C LYS A 206 -7.46 23.18 -12.34
N ARG A 207 -6.23 23.07 -12.85
CA ARG A 207 -6.00 22.58 -14.23
C ARG A 207 -6.42 21.15 -14.40
N PHE A 208 -6.12 20.27 -13.43
CA PHE A 208 -6.46 18.86 -13.48
C PHE A 208 -7.96 18.57 -13.25
N CYS A 209 -8.74 19.53 -12.78
CA CYS A 209 -10.20 19.43 -12.78
C CYS A 209 -10.80 19.54 -14.18
N GLY A 210 -10.11 20.13 -15.16
CA GLY A 210 -10.59 20.28 -16.54
C GLY A 210 -10.43 18.99 -17.34
N ALA A 211 -11.52 18.48 -17.91
CA ALA A 211 -11.50 17.27 -18.75
C ALA A 211 -10.62 17.47 -19.98
N ASP A 212 -10.81 18.56 -20.71
CA ASP A 212 -10.04 18.88 -21.92
C ASP A 212 -8.52 18.88 -21.64
N TYR A 213 -8.11 19.46 -20.49
CA TYR A 213 -6.70 19.49 -20.11
C TYR A 213 -6.14 18.07 -19.85
N ARG A 214 -6.94 17.21 -19.21
CA ARG A 214 -6.54 15.80 -18.94
C ARG A 214 -6.41 15.02 -20.24
N GLU A 215 -7.36 15.19 -21.17
CA GLU A 215 -7.33 14.55 -22.49
C GLU A 215 -6.09 14.98 -23.30
N GLU A 216 -5.85 16.29 -23.47
CA GLU A 216 -4.66 16.80 -24.14
C GLU A 216 -3.35 16.33 -23.49
N LEU A 217 -3.33 16.22 -22.15
CA LEU A 217 -2.18 15.73 -21.42
C LEU A 217 -1.95 14.24 -21.69
N LEU A 218 -2.98 13.42 -21.68
CA LEU A 218 -2.91 11.99 -22.00
C LEU A 218 -2.40 11.74 -23.41
N ASP A 219 -2.90 12.45 -24.41
CA ASP A 219 -2.45 12.35 -25.79
C ASP A 219 -0.95 12.65 -25.92
N ARG A 220 -0.50 13.71 -25.23
CA ARG A 220 0.92 14.08 -25.19
C ARG A 220 1.78 13.05 -24.45
N LEU A 221 1.26 12.40 -23.40
CA LEU A 221 1.98 11.37 -22.66
C LEU A 221 2.08 10.08 -23.49
N LYS A 222 1.00 9.67 -24.15
CA LYS A 222 0.95 8.49 -25.01
C LYS A 222 1.83 8.64 -26.26
N SER A 223 1.92 9.84 -26.84
CA SER A 223 2.81 10.10 -27.99
C SER A 223 4.29 9.85 -27.71
N ARG A 224 4.69 9.59 -26.47
CA ARG A 224 6.04 9.18 -26.09
C ARG A 224 6.39 7.74 -26.44
N ASP A 225 5.38 6.90 -26.69
CA ASP A 225 5.56 5.46 -26.87
C ASP A 225 6.30 5.11 -28.19
N GLU A 226 6.29 5.96 -29.19
CA GLU A 226 7.02 5.74 -30.45
C GLU A 226 8.55 5.53 -30.26
N LYS A 227 9.07 5.65 -29.02
CA LYS A 227 10.50 5.58 -28.70
C LYS A 227 10.90 4.37 -27.83
N LEU A 228 9.98 3.51 -27.46
CA LEU A 228 10.29 2.30 -26.69
C LEU A 228 10.57 1.12 -27.63
N HIS A 229 11.83 0.90 -27.96
CA HIS A 229 12.26 -0.23 -28.75
C HIS A 229 13.20 -1.14 -27.97
N GLY A 230 13.08 -2.44 -28.17
CA GLY A 230 13.98 -3.46 -27.63
C GLY A 230 13.53 -4.07 -26.32
N LYS A 231 14.45 -4.25 -25.38
CA LYS A 231 14.23 -4.90 -24.06
C LYS A 231 14.35 -3.93 -22.89
N ARG A 232 14.06 -2.67 -23.09
CA ARG A 232 14.34 -1.64 -22.08
C ARG A 232 13.38 -1.70 -20.89
N LEU A 233 12.09 -1.89 -21.18
CA LEU A 233 11.05 -2.03 -20.17
C LEU A 233 11.22 -3.35 -19.40
N ILE A 234 11.32 -4.47 -20.10
CA ILE A 234 11.58 -5.79 -19.50
C ILE A 234 12.82 -5.76 -18.61
N LYS A 235 13.92 -5.14 -19.08
CA LYS A 235 15.15 -5.03 -18.28
C LYS A 235 14.95 -4.20 -17.02
N GLY A 236 14.21 -3.10 -17.09
CA GLY A 236 13.89 -2.28 -15.93
C GLY A 236 12.99 -3.01 -14.93
N LEU A 237 11.96 -3.71 -15.42
CA LEU A 237 11.09 -4.54 -14.58
C LEU A 237 11.85 -5.71 -13.92
N ARG A 238 12.77 -6.35 -14.62
CA ARG A 238 13.65 -7.36 -14.03
C ARG A 238 14.45 -6.78 -12.87
N HIS A 239 15.06 -5.61 -13.06
CA HIS A 239 15.79 -4.94 -11.97
C HIS A 239 14.87 -4.62 -10.79
N PHE A 240 13.66 -4.14 -11.07
CA PHE A 240 12.66 -3.89 -10.05
C PHE A 240 12.35 -5.16 -9.22
N PHE A 241 12.06 -6.29 -9.88
CA PHE A 241 11.79 -7.55 -9.16
C PHE A 241 13.06 -8.21 -8.58
N ASP A 242 14.26 -7.88 -9.07
CA ASP A 242 15.53 -8.32 -8.47
C ASP A 242 15.85 -7.60 -7.17
N ASP A 243 15.41 -6.36 -7.03
CA ASP A 243 15.63 -5.55 -5.83
C ASP A 243 14.97 -6.19 -4.60
N PHE A 244 13.89 -6.93 -4.79
CA PHE A 244 13.21 -7.65 -3.69
C PHE A 244 14.05 -8.77 -3.07
N LYS A 245 15.10 -9.25 -3.74
CA LYS A 245 16.00 -10.27 -3.19
C LYS A 245 16.86 -9.78 -2.02
N GLY A 246 17.11 -8.48 -1.96
CA GLY A 246 17.86 -7.86 -0.88
C GLY A 246 17.00 -7.44 0.30
N MET A 247 15.69 -7.66 0.22
CA MET A 247 14.72 -7.30 1.25
C MET A 247 14.43 -8.48 2.17
N GLU A 248 13.98 -8.17 3.37
CA GLU A 248 13.47 -9.14 4.33
C GLU A 248 12.20 -9.80 3.79
N VAL A 249 12.11 -11.13 3.87
CA VAL A 249 10.95 -11.88 3.37
C VAL A 249 9.98 -12.14 4.52
N ILE A 250 8.85 -11.45 4.51
CA ILE A 250 7.81 -11.58 5.55
C ILE A 250 6.99 -12.87 5.36
N ASN A 251 6.62 -13.19 4.12
CA ASN A 251 5.92 -14.42 3.78
C ASN A 251 6.68 -15.15 2.65
N PRO A 252 7.06 -16.44 2.83
CA PRO A 252 7.80 -17.21 1.84
C PRO A 252 7.14 -17.31 0.45
N ASP A 253 5.79 -17.23 0.38
CA ASP A 253 5.04 -17.27 -0.88
C ASP A 253 5.37 -16.09 -1.79
N TRP A 254 5.84 -14.97 -1.23
CA TRP A 254 6.37 -13.85 -1.98
C TRP A 254 7.46 -14.27 -2.99
N ASN A 255 8.38 -15.13 -2.55
CA ASN A 255 9.46 -15.62 -3.42
C ASN A 255 8.95 -16.44 -4.61
N ILE A 256 7.83 -17.16 -4.43
CA ILE A 256 7.19 -17.95 -5.50
C ILE A 256 6.67 -17.01 -6.59
N HIS A 257 5.99 -15.94 -6.19
CA HIS A 257 5.47 -14.94 -7.13
C HIS A 257 6.58 -14.19 -7.85
N VAL A 258 7.61 -13.74 -7.14
CA VAL A 258 8.78 -13.07 -7.74
C VAL A 258 9.49 -13.98 -8.74
N ALA A 259 9.70 -15.25 -8.40
CA ALA A 259 10.31 -16.21 -9.30
C ALA A 259 9.47 -16.42 -10.58
N ARG A 260 8.15 -16.50 -10.45
CA ARG A 260 7.22 -16.63 -11.59
C ARG A 260 7.28 -15.41 -12.51
N VAL A 261 7.27 -14.21 -11.95
CA VAL A 261 7.41 -12.97 -12.74
C VAL A 261 8.74 -12.95 -13.48
N ARG A 262 9.83 -13.38 -12.85
CA ARG A 262 11.14 -13.43 -13.50
C ARG A 262 11.16 -14.43 -14.65
N GLN A 263 10.63 -15.62 -14.44
CA GLN A 263 10.50 -16.63 -15.50
C GLN A 263 9.65 -16.10 -16.66
N PHE A 264 8.53 -15.41 -16.35
CA PHE A 264 7.68 -14.76 -17.33
C PHE A 264 8.44 -13.73 -18.17
N LEU A 265 9.12 -12.77 -17.50
CA LEU A 265 9.90 -11.74 -18.18
C LEU A 265 11.09 -12.30 -18.97
N ASP A 266 11.69 -13.39 -18.50
CA ASP A 266 12.81 -14.06 -19.18
C ASP A 266 12.36 -14.79 -20.43
N GLY A 267 11.12 -15.26 -20.48
CA GLY A 267 10.52 -15.90 -21.64
C GLY A 267 10.14 -14.96 -22.77
N LEU A 268 10.11 -13.64 -22.52
CA LEU A 268 9.69 -12.63 -23.52
C LEU A 268 10.87 -12.24 -24.43
N ALA A 269 10.55 -12.10 -25.73
CA ALA A 269 11.54 -11.70 -26.73
C ALA A 269 11.96 -10.23 -26.58
N ASP A 270 10.98 -9.34 -26.38
CA ASP A 270 11.15 -7.88 -26.31
C ASP A 270 9.96 -7.18 -25.62
N ASP A 271 10.03 -5.86 -25.49
CA ASP A 271 9.00 -5.05 -24.88
C ASP A 271 7.65 -5.11 -25.61
N SER A 272 7.63 -5.34 -26.91
CA SER A 272 6.37 -5.51 -27.68
C SER A 272 5.68 -6.84 -27.33
N GLY A 273 6.44 -7.89 -27.07
CA GLY A 273 5.92 -9.16 -26.55
C GLY A 273 5.29 -9.00 -25.17
N LEU A 274 5.91 -8.23 -24.29
CA LEU A 274 5.33 -7.88 -22.99
C LEU A 274 4.02 -7.12 -23.15
N ALA A 275 4.01 -6.04 -23.95
CA ALA A 275 2.82 -5.23 -24.19
C ALA A 275 1.65 -6.07 -24.75
N ALA A 276 1.93 -7.01 -25.67
CA ALA A 276 0.90 -7.92 -26.21
C ALA A 276 0.29 -8.84 -25.15
N VAL A 277 1.10 -9.38 -24.24
CA VAL A 277 0.61 -10.21 -23.12
C VAL A 277 -0.22 -9.37 -22.16
N MET A 278 0.26 -8.18 -21.77
CA MET A 278 -0.46 -7.27 -20.88
C MET A 278 -1.80 -6.86 -21.48
N LYS A 279 -1.85 -6.51 -22.76
CA LYS A 279 -3.09 -6.20 -23.45
C LYS A 279 -4.10 -7.37 -23.41
N THR A 280 -3.62 -8.61 -23.59
CA THR A 280 -4.47 -9.79 -23.48
C THR A 280 -5.00 -9.99 -22.06
N TYR A 281 -4.15 -9.77 -21.07
CA TYR A 281 -4.53 -9.83 -19.66
C TYR A 281 -5.59 -8.75 -19.35
N HIS A 282 -5.37 -7.50 -19.74
CA HIS A 282 -6.30 -6.40 -19.48
C HIS A 282 -7.65 -6.61 -20.13
N ALA A 283 -7.70 -7.11 -21.37
CA ALA A 283 -8.97 -7.45 -22.03
C ALA A 283 -9.77 -8.52 -21.27
N GLY A 284 -9.10 -9.45 -20.56
CA GLY A 284 -9.76 -10.43 -19.70
C GLY A 284 -10.07 -9.92 -18.29
N SER A 285 -9.51 -8.78 -17.89
CA SER A 285 -9.61 -8.25 -16.53
C SER A 285 -10.62 -7.11 -16.34
N GLU A 286 -11.32 -6.69 -17.39
CA GLU A 286 -12.33 -5.60 -17.31
C GLU A 286 -13.36 -5.80 -16.19
N ALA A 287 -13.79 -7.03 -15.96
CA ALA A 287 -14.80 -7.36 -14.96
C ALA A 287 -14.37 -7.04 -13.52
N PHE A 288 -13.06 -6.88 -13.28
CA PHE A 288 -12.48 -6.57 -11.99
C PHE A 288 -11.53 -5.36 -12.00
N ALA A 289 -11.66 -4.49 -12.99
CA ALA A 289 -10.90 -3.23 -13.08
C ALA A 289 -11.09 -2.34 -11.83
N HIS A 290 -12.24 -2.43 -11.15
CA HIS A 290 -12.51 -1.75 -9.89
C HIS A 290 -11.53 -2.16 -8.75
N GLU A 291 -10.98 -3.37 -8.77
CA GLU A 291 -10.01 -3.82 -7.76
C GLU A 291 -8.72 -2.97 -7.80
N TYR A 292 -8.24 -2.64 -9.01
CA TYR A 292 -7.10 -1.73 -9.20
C TYR A 292 -7.44 -0.28 -8.80
N GLU A 293 -8.69 0.16 -9.07
CA GLU A 293 -9.17 1.47 -8.62
C GLU A 293 -9.15 1.55 -7.09
N GLN A 294 -9.72 0.54 -6.40
CA GLN A 294 -9.74 0.50 -4.94
C GLN A 294 -8.34 0.48 -4.34
N LEU A 295 -7.43 -0.28 -4.94
CA LEU A 295 -6.04 -0.32 -4.49
C LEU A 295 -5.33 1.02 -4.73
N ALA A 296 -5.55 1.70 -5.86
CA ALA A 296 -5.01 3.02 -6.13
C ALA A 296 -5.59 4.08 -5.16
N MET A 297 -6.91 4.04 -4.89
CA MET A 297 -7.56 4.90 -3.92
C MET A 297 -7.00 4.69 -2.50
N TYR A 298 -6.73 3.45 -2.13
CA TYR A 298 -6.06 3.12 -0.87
C TYR A 298 -4.69 3.80 -0.75
N TYR A 299 -3.84 3.74 -1.79
CA TYR A 299 -2.54 4.40 -1.79
C TYR A 299 -2.67 5.92 -1.67
N VAL A 300 -3.60 6.54 -2.40
CA VAL A 300 -3.84 7.99 -2.32
C VAL A 300 -4.34 8.38 -0.93
N TYR A 301 -5.27 7.61 -0.36
CA TYR A 301 -5.82 7.89 0.97
C TYR A 301 -4.78 7.73 2.07
N ARG A 302 -4.03 6.63 2.06
CA ARG A 302 -3.07 6.33 3.12
C ARG A 302 -1.85 7.23 3.09
N TYR A 303 -1.29 7.49 1.90
CA TYR A 303 0.06 8.05 1.79
C TYR A 303 0.14 9.49 1.30
N MET A 304 -0.79 9.96 0.46
CA MET A 304 -0.60 11.25 -0.21
C MET A 304 -0.44 12.43 0.74
N LEU A 305 -1.24 12.49 1.82
CA LEU A 305 -1.14 13.59 2.79
C LEU A 305 0.06 13.48 3.72
N ASP A 306 0.70 12.33 3.84
CA ASP A 306 1.95 12.22 4.59
C ASP A 306 3.07 13.11 4.02
N ALA A 307 2.90 13.59 2.79
CA ALA A 307 3.75 14.61 2.19
C ALA A 307 3.77 15.95 2.97
N VAL A 308 2.89 16.17 3.95
CA VAL A 308 2.99 17.32 4.87
C VAL A 308 4.16 17.18 5.85
N ASN A 309 4.65 15.95 6.07
CA ASN A 309 5.73 15.65 7.01
C ASN A 309 7.11 15.66 6.34
N ASP A 310 7.20 15.20 5.06
CA ASP A 310 8.47 15.05 4.35
C ASP A 310 8.56 15.86 3.05
N TYR A 311 7.52 16.57 2.67
CA TYR A 311 7.42 17.38 1.45
C TYR A 311 7.66 16.60 0.14
N ASP A 312 7.52 15.27 0.15
CA ASP A 312 7.76 14.41 -1.01
C ASP A 312 6.48 13.71 -1.51
N ILE A 313 5.60 14.48 -2.16
CA ILE A 313 4.37 13.96 -2.77
C ILE A 313 4.65 13.08 -3.99
N LEU A 314 5.78 13.32 -4.70
CA LEU A 314 6.14 12.53 -5.87
C LEU A 314 6.53 11.11 -5.46
N LEU A 315 7.20 10.92 -4.33
CA LEU A 315 7.49 9.60 -3.78
C LEU A 315 6.20 8.84 -3.45
N LYS A 316 5.22 9.51 -2.83
CA LYS A 316 3.92 8.90 -2.53
C LYS A 316 3.18 8.45 -3.79
N ALA A 317 3.20 9.27 -4.86
CA ALA A 317 2.61 8.90 -6.14
C ALA A 317 3.36 7.76 -6.85
N LYS A 318 4.69 7.76 -6.81
CA LYS A 318 5.50 6.64 -7.32
C LYS A 318 5.17 5.34 -6.59
N ASN A 319 4.99 5.39 -5.26
CA ASN A 319 4.60 4.22 -4.47
C ASN A 319 3.28 3.61 -4.95
N ALA A 320 2.26 4.44 -5.18
CA ALA A 320 0.98 3.97 -5.74
C ALA A 320 1.16 3.32 -7.12
N VAL A 321 1.87 3.99 -8.04
CA VAL A 321 2.11 3.47 -9.40
C VAL A 321 2.85 2.15 -9.37
N ILE A 322 3.89 2.04 -8.55
CA ILE A 322 4.71 0.82 -8.45
C ILE A 322 3.89 -0.31 -7.83
N GLY A 323 3.08 -0.03 -6.80
CA GLY A 323 2.22 -1.03 -6.19
C GLY A 323 1.23 -1.63 -7.20
N ILE A 324 0.57 -0.78 -7.98
CA ILE A 324 -0.34 -1.23 -9.04
C ILE A 324 0.40 -2.00 -10.13
N LEU A 325 1.53 -1.49 -10.64
CA LEU A 325 2.32 -2.17 -11.66
C LEU A 325 2.84 -3.54 -11.20
N ALA A 326 3.29 -3.64 -9.95
CA ALA A 326 3.78 -4.91 -9.41
C ALA A 326 2.64 -5.95 -9.33
N VAL A 327 1.50 -5.57 -8.77
CA VAL A 327 0.32 -6.44 -8.64
C VAL A 327 -0.17 -6.87 -10.04
N ASP A 328 -0.24 -5.94 -10.98
CA ASP A 328 -0.70 -6.19 -12.35
C ASP A 328 0.23 -7.16 -13.11
N ILE A 329 1.55 -6.94 -13.05
CA ILE A 329 2.54 -7.82 -13.69
C ILE A 329 2.55 -9.20 -13.03
N MET A 330 2.40 -9.29 -11.71
CA MET A 330 2.30 -10.57 -11.00
C MET A 330 1.05 -11.33 -11.42
N ALA A 331 -0.08 -10.66 -11.59
CA ALA A 331 -1.33 -11.26 -12.07
C ALA A 331 -1.21 -11.73 -13.54
N ALA A 332 -0.64 -10.91 -14.41
CA ALA A 332 -0.38 -11.27 -15.81
C ALA A 332 0.59 -12.45 -15.95
N ALA A 333 1.63 -12.53 -15.12
CA ALA A 333 2.56 -13.67 -15.09
C ALA A 333 1.86 -14.98 -14.67
N ASN A 334 0.87 -14.90 -13.78
CA ASN A 334 0.02 -16.05 -13.44
C ASN A 334 -0.83 -16.49 -14.64
N GLN A 335 -1.48 -15.55 -15.34
CA GLN A 335 -2.25 -15.87 -16.55
C GLN A 335 -1.36 -16.50 -17.63
N ALA A 336 -0.17 -15.97 -17.86
CA ALA A 336 0.78 -16.51 -18.84
C ALA A 336 1.23 -17.95 -18.51
N SER A 337 1.10 -18.36 -17.24
CA SER A 337 1.35 -19.73 -16.78
C SER A 337 0.14 -20.66 -17.01
N GLY A 338 -0.94 -20.18 -17.63
CA GLY A 338 -2.09 -20.98 -18.08
C GLY A 338 -3.37 -20.85 -17.25
N CYS A 339 -3.40 -19.96 -16.25
CA CYS A 339 -4.61 -19.76 -15.43
C CYS A 339 -4.86 -18.28 -15.16
N MET A 340 -6.02 -17.76 -15.61
CA MET A 340 -6.48 -16.42 -15.23
C MET A 340 -6.63 -16.37 -13.70
N PRO A 341 -6.02 -15.39 -12.99
CA PRO A 341 -6.15 -15.28 -11.56
C PRO A 341 -7.62 -15.11 -11.15
N ASP A 342 -8.11 -16.02 -10.31
CA ASP A 342 -9.42 -15.88 -9.68
C ASP A 342 -9.40 -14.77 -8.61
N PHE A 343 -10.54 -14.48 -8.01
CA PHE A 343 -10.65 -13.43 -6.99
C PHE A 343 -9.67 -13.66 -5.83
N THR A 344 -9.58 -14.89 -5.33
CA THR A 344 -8.70 -15.24 -4.21
C THR A 344 -7.24 -14.98 -4.57
N MET A 345 -6.80 -15.39 -5.76
CA MET A 345 -5.42 -15.18 -6.23
C MET A 345 -5.11 -13.68 -6.39
N ARG A 346 -6.05 -12.87 -6.89
CA ARG A 346 -5.83 -11.42 -7.03
C ARG A 346 -5.70 -10.73 -5.68
N VAL A 347 -6.54 -11.13 -4.71
CA VAL A 347 -6.41 -10.67 -3.32
C VAL A 347 -5.07 -11.11 -2.73
N ASP A 348 -4.65 -12.37 -2.92
CA ASP A 348 -3.38 -12.89 -2.40
C ASP A 348 -2.18 -12.12 -2.97
N ILE A 349 -2.18 -11.78 -4.25
CA ILE A 349 -1.11 -10.99 -4.87
C ILE A 349 -1.01 -9.59 -4.23
N ALA A 350 -2.12 -8.88 -4.08
CA ALA A 350 -2.15 -7.55 -3.46
C ALA A 350 -1.78 -7.62 -1.97
N HIS A 351 -2.27 -8.64 -1.27
CA HIS A 351 -1.97 -8.93 0.12
C HIS A 351 -0.48 -9.16 0.34
N LEU A 352 0.14 -10.05 -0.43
CA LEU A 352 1.57 -10.36 -0.32
C LEU A 352 2.44 -9.14 -0.64
N TYR A 353 2.07 -8.35 -1.65
CA TYR A 353 2.78 -7.11 -1.96
C TYR A 353 2.71 -6.12 -0.79
N SER A 354 1.50 -5.82 -0.30
CA SER A 354 1.29 -4.91 0.82
C SER A 354 2.03 -5.40 2.08
N ARG A 355 1.95 -6.69 2.37
CA ARG A 355 2.62 -7.29 3.53
C ARG A 355 4.14 -7.16 3.45
N GLN A 356 4.71 -7.36 2.26
CA GLN A 356 6.16 -7.26 2.03
C GLN A 356 6.70 -5.84 2.23
N PHE A 357 5.93 -4.81 1.85
CA PHE A 357 6.41 -3.42 1.83
C PHE A 357 5.94 -2.57 3.01
N GLU A 358 4.77 -2.87 3.57
CA GLU A 358 4.15 -1.99 4.56
C GLU A 358 4.35 -2.46 6.00
N HIS A 359 4.91 -3.67 6.20
CA HIS A 359 5.08 -4.29 7.52
C HIS A 359 6.52 -4.69 7.85
N SER A 360 7.50 -4.21 7.10
CA SER A 360 8.91 -4.23 7.48
C SER A 360 9.47 -2.82 7.35
N TYR A 361 9.86 -2.24 8.47
CA TYR A 361 10.52 -0.93 8.48
C TYR A 361 11.80 -0.95 7.64
N TYR A 362 12.57 -2.04 7.72
CA TYR A 362 13.77 -2.23 6.90
C TYR A 362 13.45 -2.21 5.40
N ASN A 363 12.45 -2.97 4.97
CA ASN A 363 12.04 -3.00 3.56
C ASN A 363 11.53 -1.63 3.08
N TYR A 364 10.78 -0.93 3.92
CA TYR A 364 10.29 0.41 3.60
C TYR A 364 11.43 1.41 3.41
N GLU A 365 12.43 1.43 4.29
CA GLU A 365 13.59 2.32 4.16
C GLU A 365 14.46 1.98 2.94
N VAL A 366 14.75 0.70 2.69
CA VAL A 366 15.46 0.24 1.50
C VAL A 366 14.71 0.65 0.22
N TYR A 367 13.40 0.47 0.22
CA TYR A 367 12.55 0.83 -0.90
C TYR A 367 12.55 2.33 -1.16
N ARG A 368 12.43 3.13 -0.10
CA ARG A 368 12.50 4.60 -0.15
C ARG A 368 13.83 5.10 -0.72
N GLU A 369 14.94 4.48 -0.34
CA GLU A 369 16.26 4.77 -0.90
C GLU A 369 16.32 4.47 -2.40
N TYR A 370 15.77 3.34 -2.84
CA TYR A 370 15.75 2.95 -4.25
C TYR A 370 14.96 3.93 -5.14
N PHE A 371 13.90 4.57 -4.62
CA PHE A 371 13.15 5.59 -5.35
C PHE A 371 14.00 6.80 -5.77
N GLY A 372 14.99 7.15 -4.95
CA GLY A 372 15.90 8.24 -5.25
C GLY A 372 17.06 7.84 -6.17
N MET A 373 17.52 6.60 -6.08
CA MET A 373 18.79 6.16 -6.68
C MET A 373 18.63 5.37 -7.99
N LYS A 374 17.61 4.52 -8.10
CA LYS A 374 17.54 3.56 -9.20
C LYS A 374 16.63 4.03 -10.32
N ARG A 375 17.10 3.80 -11.56
CA ARG A 375 16.40 4.24 -12.77
C ARG A 375 15.01 3.63 -12.96
N CYS A 376 14.81 2.37 -12.54
CA CYS A 376 13.51 1.71 -12.65
C CYS A 376 12.43 2.32 -11.75
N TYR A 377 12.79 3.17 -10.80
CA TYR A 377 11.87 3.95 -9.96
C TYR A 377 11.77 5.42 -10.39
N SER A 378 12.44 5.81 -11.47
CA SER A 378 12.35 7.20 -11.94
C SER A 378 10.98 7.51 -12.53
N TYR A 379 10.53 8.76 -12.38
CA TYR A 379 9.30 9.25 -13.03
C TYR A 379 9.24 8.86 -14.50
N LYS A 380 10.38 9.00 -15.22
CA LYS A 380 10.43 8.69 -16.65
C LYS A 380 10.18 7.21 -16.92
N PHE A 381 10.82 6.32 -16.18
CA PHE A 381 10.64 4.88 -16.36
C PHE A 381 9.21 4.45 -16.04
N LEU A 382 8.64 4.95 -14.93
CA LEU A 382 7.28 4.62 -14.53
C LEU A 382 6.25 5.12 -15.56
N MET A 383 6.44 6.33 -16.07
CA MET A 383 5.57 6.86 -17.13
C MET A 383 5.70 6.04 -18.42
N ASP A 384 6.93 5.70 -18.84
CA ASP A 384 7.17 4.85 -20.01
C ASP A 384 6.52 3.45 -19.81
N ALA A 385 6.57 2.89 -18.58
CA ALA A 385 5.91 1.63 -18.25
C ALA A 385 4.37 1.72 -18.36
N LEU A 386 3.78 2.74 -17.76
CA LEU A 386 2.33 2.96 -17.81
C LEU A 386 1.83 3.13 -19.25
N VAL A 387 2.56 3.87 -20.09
CA VAL A 387 2.19 4.06 -21.53
C VAL A 387 2.30 2.76 -22.32
N SER A 388 3.34 1.96 -22.06
CA SER A 388 3.61 0.75 -22.84
C SER A 388 2.73 -0.44 -22.46
N LEU A 389 2.21 -0.44 -21.22
CA LEU A 389 1.40 -1.54 -20.68
C LEU A 389 -0.12 -1.24 -20.68
N ASN A 390 -0.51 -0.03 -21.09
CA ASN A 390 -1.91 0.41 -21.16
C ASN A 390 -2.72 -0.30 -22.28
#